data_ca9f4947f31eceb84db0181bf105574c
#
_entry.id   ca9f4947f31eceb84db0181bf105574c
#
_cell.length_a   1.000
_cell.length_b   1.000
_cell.length_c   1.000
_cell.angle_alpha   90.00
_cell.angle_beta   90.00
_cell.angle_gamma   90.00
#
_symmetry.space_group_name_H-M   'P 1'
#
loop_
_entity.id
_entity.type
_entity.pdbx_description
1 polymer ?
#
loop_
_entity_poly.entity_id
_entity_poly.type
_entity_poly.pdbx_seq_one_letter_code
_entity_poly.pdbx_strand_id
1 'polypeptide(L)'
;MIKRFDGQGGPANPDMPFSSVVIHGDTMYVSGTGGYNRETGILPDTFLGQAEQVLKNLTAAIENAGGKTENVLKATCFVTTMSYYKAFNELFHQYLPCQPARSCVEVVSLPDGMAIEIEAIVAMD
;
A
#
# COMPACT_ATOMS: atom_id res chain seq x y z
N MET A 1 2.72 22.95 5.33
CA MET A 1 2.20 22.23 6.51
C MET A 1 2.23 20.72 6.24
N ILE A 2 2.64 19.95 7.22
CA ILE A 2 2.65 18.49 7.09
C ILE A 2 1.36 17.94 7.67
N LYS A 3 0.67 17.10 6.90
CA LYS A 3 -0.57 16.44 7.33
C LYS A 3 -0.31 14.95 7.47
N ARG A 4 -0.82 14.36 8.55
CA ARG A 4 -0.63 12.94 8.86
C ARG A 4 -1.98 12.26 9.08
N PHE A 5 -2.16 11.10 8.45
CA PHE A 5 -3.44 10.37 8.48
C PHE A 5 -3.24 8.90 8.84
N ASP A 6 -4.30 8.31 9.36
CA ASP A 6 -4.42 6.84 9.36
C ASP A 6 -4.85 6.37 7.96
N GLY A 7 -5.05 5.08 7.79
CA GLY A 7 -5.45 4.53 6.49
C GLY A 7 -6.89 4.77 6.09
N GLN A 8 -7.67 5.40 6.96
CA GLN A 8 -9.11 5.65 6.74
C GLN A 8 -9.43 7.13 6.59
N GLY A 9 -8.40 7.97 6.51
CA GLY A 9 -8.57 9.42 6.32
C GLY A 9 -8.75 10.20 7.60
N GLY A 10 -8.72 9.54 8.75
CA GLY A 10 -8.72 10.20 10.05
C GLY A 10 -7.32 10.60 10.49
N PRO A 11 -7.18 11.19 11.70
CA PRO A 11 -5.87 11.54 12.22
C PRO A 11 -5.01 10.31 12.47
N ALA A 12 -3.69 10.47 12.35
CA ALA A 12 -2.76 9.38 12.60
C ALA A 12 -2.96 8.80 14.01
N ASN A 13 -2.86 7.47 14.11
CA ASN A 13 -3.04 6.77 15.37
C ASN A 13 -1.85 7.06 16.30
N PRO A 14 -2.08 7.69 17.48
CA PRO A 14 -0.99 8.08 18.39
C PRO A 14 -0.28 6.86 19.02
N ASP A 15 -0.87 5.67 18.97
CA ASP A 15 -0.28 4.46 19.53
C ASP A 15 0.69 3.78 18.57
N MET A 16 0.75 4.24 17.31
CA MET A 16 1.66 3.70 16.31
C MET A 16 2.86 4.64 16.12
N PRO A 17 4.07 4.10 15.89
CA PRO A 17 5.26 4.94 15.69
C PRO A 17 5.36 5.58 14.31
N PHE A 18 4.35 5.40 13.45
CA PHE A 18 4.32 5.95 12.10
C PHE A 18 2.89 6.33 11.71
N SER A 19 2.76 7.17 10.69
CA SER A 19 1.48 7.49 10.04
C SER A 19 1.27 6.58 8.84
N SER A 20 0.04 6.23 8.54
CA SER A 20 -0.26 5.47 7.31
C SER A 20 -0.04 6.32 6.07
N VAL A 21 -0.35 7.63 6.15
CA VAL A 21 -0.18 8.56 5.05
C VAL A 21 0.36 9.88 5.58
N VAL A 22 1.33 10.45 4.86
CA VAL A 22 1.86 11.79 5.14
C VAL A 22 1.77 12.62 3.86
N ILE A 23 1.23 13.82 3.97
CA ILE A 23 1.15 14.76 2.84
C ILE A 23 1.95 16.02 3.20
N HIS A 24 2.80 16.42 2.27
CA HIS A 24 3.52 17.69 2.36
C HIS A 24 3.56 18.32 0.96
N GLY A 25 2.97 19.53 0.86
CA GLY A 25 2.89 20.21 -0.43
C GLY A 25 2.06 19.41 -1.43
N ASP A 26 2.65 19.11 -2.57
CA ASP A 26 2.02 18.38 -3.67
C ASP A 26 2.36 16.89 -3.69
N THR A 27 2.87 16.35 -2.57
CA THR A 27 3.30 14.95 -2.52
C THR A 27 2.69 14.22 -1.33
N MET A 28 2.16 13.04 -1.61
CA MET A 28 1.66 12.12 -0.60
C MET A 28 2.60 10.92 -0.51
N TYR A 29 2.95 10.54 0.72
CA TYR A 29 3.76 9.37 1.03
C TYR A 29 2.87 8.36 1.75
N VAL A 30 2.75 7.16 1.19
CA VAL A 30 1.95 6.10 1.80
C VAL A 30 2.91 5.06 2.37
N SER A 31 2.75 4.77 3.65
CA SER A 31 3.56 3.78 4.37
C SER A 31 3.37 2.39 3.78
N GLY A 32 4.29 1.50 4.07
CA GLY A 32 4.15 0.10 3.75
C GLY A 32 2.80 -0.42 4.22
N THR A 33 1.99 -0.88 3.28
CA THR A 33 0.61 -1.29 3.52
C THR A 33 0.51 -2.80 3.39
N GLY A 34 0.01 -3.46 4.44
CA GLY A 34 -0.19 -4.89 4.47
C GLY A 34 -1.58 -5.31 4.04
N GLY A 35 -1.77 -6.62 3.92
CA GLY A 35 -3.00 -7.23 3.42
C GLY A 35 -4.01 -7.61 4.48
N TYR A 36 -4.06 -6.89 5.60
CA TYR A 36 -5.09 -7.15 6.61
C TYR A 36 -6.46 -6.77 6.08
N ASN A 37 -7.45 -7.65 6.30
CA ASN A 37 -8.83 -7.27 6.09
C ASN A 37 -9.17 -6.19 7.12
N ARG A 38 -9.66 -5.03 6.65
CA ARG A 38 -9.91 -3.86 7.51
C ARG A 38 -11.02 -4.10 8.53
N GLU A 39 -11.94 -5.01 8.27
CA GLU A 39 -13.06 -5.30 9.16
C GLU A 39 -12.70 -6.35 10.20
N THR A 40 -11.96 -7.37 9.83
CA THR A 40 -11.66 -8.51 10.70
C THR A 40 -10.27 -8.47 11.32
N GLY A 41 -9.32 -7.72 10.74
CA GLY A 41 -7.93 -7.67 11.14
C GLY A 41 -7.14 -8.92 10.77
N ILE A 42 -7.69 -9.79 9.92
CA ILE A 42 -7.10 -11.08 9.58
C ILE A 42 -6.42 -10.99 8.20
N LEU A 43 -5.24 -11.62 8.09
CA LEU A 43 -4.55 -11.77 6.82
C LEU A 43 -5.19 -12.91 6.01
N PRO A 44 -5.42 -12.73 4.69
CA PRO A 44 -5.79 -13.85 3.84
C PRO A 44 -4.74 -14.98 3.88
N ASP A 45 -5.16 -16.21 3.63
CA ASP A 45 -4.31 -17.38 3.75
C ASP A 45 -3.31 -17.55 2.60
N THR A 46 -3.58 -16.94 1.43
CA THR A 46 -2.75 -17.11 0.24
C THR A 46 -1.99 -15.83 -0.09
N PHE A 47 -0.86 -15.99 -0.80
CA PHE A 47 -0.10 -14.84 -1.27
C PHE A 47 -0.97 -13.91 -2.14
N LEU A 48 -1.66 -14.47 -3.13
CA LEU A 48 -2.48 -13.65 -4.04
C LEU A 48 -3.67 -13.02 -3.33
N GLY A 49 -4.25 -13.69 -2.35
CA GLY A 49 -5.29 -13.11 -1.51
C GLY A 49 -4.78 -11.92 -0.72
N GLN A 50 -3.59 -12.05 -0.14
CA GLN A 50 -2.94 -10.92 0.56
C GLN A 50 -2.60 -9.79 -0.41
N ALA A 51 -2.06 -10.12 -1.58
CA ALA A 51 -1.70 -9.13 -2.60
C ALA A 51 -2.92 -8.30 -3.02
N GLU A 52 -4.05 -8.95 -3.28
CA GLU A 52 -5.27 -8.22 -3.62
C GLU A 52 -5.73 -7.33 -2.48
N GLN A 53 -5.71 -7.82 -1.25
CA GLN A 53 -6.11 -7.03 -0.09
C GLN A 53 -5.17 -5.85 0.14
N VAL A 54 -3.85 -6.03 -0.08
CA VAL A 54 -2.88 -4.92 -0.02
C VAL A 54 -3.26 -3.83 -1.02
N LEU A 55 -3.56 -4.20 -2.26
CA LEU A 55 -3.92 -3.24 -3.30
C LEU A 55 -5.23 -2.51 -2.97
N LYS A 56 -6.21 -3.21 -2.43
CA LYS A 56 -7.44 -2.58 -1.94
C LYS A 56 -7.15 -1.60 -0.81
N ASN A 57 -6.34 -2.00 0.16
CA ASN A 57 -5.98 -1.16 1.30
C ASN A 57 -5.18 0.06 0.87
N LEU A 58 -4.23 -0.11 -0.06
CA LEU A 58 -3.40 0.96 -0.58
C LEU A 58 -4.24 2.00 -1.32
N THR A 59 -5.09 1.56 -2.25
CA THR A 59 -5.94 2.47 -3.01
C THR A 59 -6.94 3.19 -2.12
N ALA A 60 -7.51 2.51 -1.13
CA ALA A 60 -8.41 3.12 -0.16
C ALA A 60 -7.68 4.18 0.69
N ALA A 61 -6.45 3.91 1.15
CA ALA A 61 -5.69 4.88 1.94
C ALA A 61 -5.40 6.14 1.14
N ILE A 62 -5.03 6.00 -0.13
CA ILE A 62 -4.79 7.12 -1.03
C ILE A 62 -6.06 7.98 -1.18
N GLU A 63 -7.18 7.34 -1.53
CA GLU A 63 -8.43 8.03 -1.75
C GLU A 63 -8.98 8.67 -0.48
N ASN A 64 -8.90 7.97 0.65
CA ASN A 64 -9.38 8.48 1.93
C ASN A 64 -8.59 9.72 2.40
N ALA A 65 -7.33 9.85 2.00
CA ALA A 65 -6.52 11.01 2.33
C ALA A 65 -6.61 12.12 1.26
N GLY A 66 -7.50 11.97 0.29
CA GLY A 66 -7.77 12.99 -0.72
C GLY A 66 -6.96 12.87 -2.00
N GLY A 67 -6.22 11.78 -2.17
CA GLY A 67 -5.44 11.52 -3.38
C GLY A 67 -6.23 10.76 -4.42
N LYS A 68 -5.57 10.52 -5.56
CA LYS A 68 -6.13 9.75 -6.67
C LYS A 68 -5.17 8.63 -7.03
N THR A 69 -5.68 7.43 -7.23
CA THR A 69 -4.84 6.28 -7.57
C THR A 69 -4.16 6.44 -8.92
N GLU A 70 -4.78 7.17 -9.85
CA GLU A 70 -4.18 7.47 -11.14
C GLU A 70 -2.93 8.36 -11.04
N ASN A 71 -2.71 9.00 -9.89
CA ASN A 71 -1.58 9.88 -9.63
C ASN A 71 -0.45 9.21 -8.86
N VAL A 72 -0.48 7.89 -8.71
CA VAL A 72 0.64 7.17 -8.10
C VAL A 72 1.86 7.29 -9.00
N LEU A 73 2.95 7.82 -8.44
CA LEU A 73 4.20 8.05 -9.16
C LEU A 73 5.14 6.85 -9.03
N LYS A 74 5.22 6.29 -7.85
CA LYS A 74 6.15 5.23 -7.51
C LYS A 74 5.52 4.28 -6.51
N ALA A 75 5.71 3.00 -6.72
CA ALA A 75 5.38 1.95 -5.74
C ALA A 75 6.60 1.08 -5.51
N THR A 76 6.78 0.63 -4.27
CA THR A 76 7.77 -0.37 -3.92
C THR A 76 7.04 -1.55 -3.28
N CYS A 77 7.23 -2.71 -3.87
CA CYS A 77 6.59 -3.95 -3.41
C CYS A 77 7.64 -4.82 -2.73
N PHE A 78 7.36 -5.21 -1.49
CA PHE A 78 8.18 -6.12 -0.71
C PHE A 78 7.43 -7.44 -0.62
N VAL A 79 8.00 -8.52 -1.15
CA VAL A 79 7.37 -9.83 -1.18
C VAL A 79 8.26 -10.86 -0.53
N THR A 80 7.66 -11.89 0.08
CA THR A 80 8.44 -12.97 0.69
C THR A 80 8.76 -14.10 -0.30
N THR A 81 8.19 -14.04 -1.49
CA THR A 81 8.47 -14.99 -2.57
C THR A 81 8.21 -14.35 -3.93
N MET A 82 9.01 -14.71 -4.92
CA MET A 82 8.78 -14.31 -6.32
C MET A 82 7.99 -15.35 -7.10
N SER A 83 7.53 -16.42 -6.44
CA SER A 83 6.84 -17.52 -7.13
C SER A 83 5.56 -17.09 -7.85
N TYR A 84 4.93 -16.01 -7.41
CA TYR A 84 3.66 -15.53 -7.98
C TYR A 84 3.81 -14.23 -8.77
N TYR A 85 5.04 -13.92 -9.21
CA TYR A 85 5.37 -12.62 -9.79
C TYR A 85 4.47 -12.26 -10.98
N LYS A 86 4.27 -13.20 -11.90
CA LYS A 86 3.45 -12.96 -13.10
C LYS A 86 1.98 -12.67 -12.73
N ALA A 87 1.40 -13.50 -11.88
CA ALA A 87 0.01 -13.30 -11.43
C ALA A 87 -0.13 -12.00 -10.63
N PHE A 88 0.87 -11.68 -9.80
CA PHE A 88 0.90 -10.43 -9.07
C PHE A 88 0.95 -9.22 -10.01
N ASN A 89 1.75 -9.29 -11.08
CA ASN A 89 1.81 -8.21 -12.06
C ASN A 89 0.45 -7.94 -12.71
N GLU A 90 -0.29 -8.99 -13.03
CA GLU A 90 -1.64 -8.85 -13.59
C GLU A 90 -2.58 -8.15 -12.61
N LEU A 91 -2.54 -8.56 -11.35
CA LEU A 91 -3.34 -7.99 -10.29
C LEU A 91 -2.96 -6.54 -10.02
N PHE A 92 -1.66 -6.25 -9.95
CA PHE A 92 -1.14 -4.90 -9.77
C PHE A 92 -1.64 -3.96 -10.87
N HIS A 93 -1.57 -4.40 -12.13
CA HIS A 93 -2.04 -3.61 -13.25
C HIS A 93 -3.55 -3.34 -13.19
N GLN A 94 -4.30 -4.30 -12.68
CA GLN A 94 -5.75 -4.15 -12.52
C GLN A 94 -6.09 -3.00 -11.55
N TYR A 95 -5.35 -2.86 -10.45
CA TYR A 95 -5.59 -1.84 -9.44
C TYR A 95 -4.89 -0.52 -9.72
N LEU A 96 -3.74 -0.56 -10.40
CA LEU A 96 -2.94 0.62 -10.73
C LEU A 96 -2.59 0.65 -12.22
N PRO A 97 -3.62 0.84 -13.08
CA PRO A 97 -3.41 0.85 -14.54
C PRO A 97 -2.63 2.06 -15.04
N CYS A 98 -2.38 3.05 -14.16
CA CYS A 98 -1.59 4.24 -14.50
C CYS A 98 -0.11 3.93 -14.74
N GLN A 99 0.33 2.70 -14.49
CA GLN A 99 1.71 2.26 -14.70
C GLN A 99 2.74 3.11 -13.95
N PRO A 100 2.68 3.16 -12.61
CA PRO A 100 3.67 3.90 -11.84
C PRO A 100 5.06 3.27 -11.99
N ALA A 101 6.09 4.06 -11.73
CA ALA A 101 7.42 3.49 -11.56
C ALA A 101 7.36 2.49 -10.41
N ARG A 102 8.05 1.34 -10.52
CA ARG A 102 7.96 0.30 -9.49
C ARG A 102 9.27 -0.46 -9.33
N SER A 103 9.58 -0.80 -8.09
CA SER A 103 10.54 -1.84 -7.76
C SER A 103 9.83 -2.93 -6.97
N CYS A 104 10.18 -4.18 -7.22
CA CYS A 104 9.63 -5.33 -6.50
C CYS A 104 10.80 -6.17 -6.03
N VAL A 105 10.91 -6.37 -4.71
CA VAL A 105 12.06 -7.07 -4.12
C VAL A 105 11.57 -8.16 -3.18
N GLU A 106 12.29 -9.28 -3.18
CA GLU A 106 12.05 -10.35 -2.23
C GLU A 106 12.81 -10.07 -0.96
N VAL A 107 12.12 -10.22 0.17
CA VAL A 107 12.68 -9.99 1.51
C VAL A 107 12.58 -11.26 2.34
N VAL A 108 13.42 -11.36 3.37
CA VAL A 108 13.45 -12.54 4.24
C VAL A 108 12.14 -12.70 5.01
N SER A 109 11.60 -11.60 5.51
CA SER A 109 10.35 -11.62 6.28
C SER A 109 9.74 -10.24 6.33
N LEU A 110 8.47 -10.19 6.65
CA LEU A 110 7.70 -8.97 6.90
C LEU A 110 7.03 -9.09 8.27
N PRO A 111 6.62 -7.96 8.88
CA PRO A 111 5.93 -8.01 10.17
C PRO A 111 4.72 -8.93 10.15
N ASP A 112 4.45 -9.59 11.28
CA ASP A 112 3.25 -10.41 11.52
C ASP A 112 3.05 -11.55 10.52
N GLY A 113 4.11 -12.00 9.84
CA GLY A 113 4.00 -13.09 8.86
C GLY A 113 3.34 -12.68 7.56
N MET A 114 3.26 -11.39 7.28
CA MET A 114 2.74 -10.90 5.98
C MET A 114 3.58 -11.45 4.83
N ALA A 115 2.92 -11.76 3.72
CA ALA A 115 3.59 -12.23 2.51
C ALA A 115 3.97 -11.10 1.56
N ILE A 116 3.32 -9.94 1.68
CA ILE A 116 3.51 -8.80 0.80
C ILE A 116 3.16 -7.50 1.51
N GLU A 117 3.90 -6.44 1.16
CA GLU A 117 3.69 -5.08 1.62
C GLU A 117 4.02 -4.13 0.48
N ILE A 118 3.23 -3.08 0.30
CA ILE A 118 3.44 -2.09 -0.76
C ILE A 118 3.40 -0.69 -0.17
N GLU A 119 4.39 0.12 -0.52
CA GLU A 119 4.40 1.56 -0.23
C GLU A 119 4.27 2.34 -1.53
N ALA A 120 3.88 3.61 -1.44
CA ALA A 120 3.69 4.42 -2.64
C ALA A 120 3.98 5.90 -2.39
N ILE A 121 4.31 6.59 -3.50
CA ILE A 121 4.43 8.05 -3.55
C ILE A 121 3.42 8.52 -4.59
N VAL A 122 2.62 9.54 -4.23
CA VAL A 122 1.48 10.00 -5.03
C VAL A 122 1.57 11.50 -5.24
N ALA A 123 1.31 11.96 -6.46
CA ALA A 123 1.21 13.39 -6.73
C ALA A 123 -0.14 13.92 -6.26
N MET A 124 -0.13 15.09 -5.63
CA MET A 124 -1.33 15.76 -5.12
C MET A 124 -1.58 17.02 -5.94
N ASP A 125 -2.41 16.91 -6.92
CA ASP A 125 -2.78 18.05 -7.79
C ASP A 125 -4.16 18.58 -7.46
#